data_6a750e207c0e86d96fd306bef00802f7
#
_entry.id   6a750e207c0e86d96fd306bef00802f7
#
_cell.length_a   1.000
_cell.length_b   1.000
_cell.length_c   1.000
_cell.angle_alpha   90.00
_cell.angle_beta   90.00
_cell.angle_gamma   90.00
#
_symmetry.space_group_name_H-M   'P 1'
#
loop_
_entity.id
_entity.type
_entity.pdbx_description
1 polymer ?
#
loop_
_entity_poly.entity_id
_entity_poly.type
_entity_poly.pdbx_seq_one_letter_code
_entity_poly.pdbx_strand_id
1 'polypeptide(L)'
;FLEDTFKKFYFEHFDLLHVPDNPNQREFGYQKFNGGMNRHISLKSDKELHLLLMQNKPSDVYCSNARYTFPNLPMNEKDWQNAELIFDIDAKDLRKEHPKNNTLIKCSDCNEISSLNESCPNCQSTKLSFTTLTCNDCIKSTKDEVLKLNQILTDDLGINQQSIKIFFSGNEGFHIYVPKSEYEDVGSRERAEIADYIMFRGTIPETFGFKKF
;
A
#
# COMPACT_ATOMS: atom_id res chain seq x y z
N PHE A 1 12.85 -14.38 -17.16
CA PHE A 1 11.46 -14.65 -17.57
C PHE A 1 10.50 -13.58 -17.05
N LEU A 2 10.36 -13.37 -15.71
CA LEU A 2 9.42 -12.36 -15.17
C LEU A 2 9.76 -10.94 -15.65
N GLU A 3 11.02 -10.53 -15.56
CA GLU A 3 11.47 -9.22 -16.04
C GLU A 3 11.13 -8.97 -17.51
N ASP A 4 11.24 -9.98 -18.36
CA ASP A 4 10.93 -9.86 -19.78
C ASP A 4 9.41 -9.75 -20.02
N THR A 5 8.61 -10.45 -19.20
CA THR A 5 7.16 -10.34 -19.24
C THR A 5 6.71 -8.93 -18.84
N PHE A 6 7.29 -8.37 -17.77
CA PHE A 6 6.99 -7.00 -17.34
C PHE A 6 7.47 -5.96 -18.37
N LYS A 7 8.67 -6.16 -18.94
CA LYS A 7 9.16 -5.30 -20.02
C LYS A 7 8.21 -5.29 -21.22
N LYS A 8 7.70 -6.47 -21.61
CA LYS A 8 6.72 -6.59 -22.69
C LYS A 8 5.43 -5.84 -22.33
N PHE A 9 4.92 -6.03 -21.11
CA PHE A 9 3.74 -5.32 -20.62
C PHE A 9 3.93 -3.80 -20.67
N TYR A 10 5.04 -3.27 -20.15
CA TYR A 10 5.32 -1.83 -20.18
C TYR A 10 5.42 -1.26 -21.61
N PHE A 11 5.91 -2.05 -22.54
CA PHE A 11 5.99 -1.66 -23.95
C PHE A 11 4.62 -1.67 -24.63
N GLU A 12 3.82 -2.70 -24.40
CA GLU A 12 2.52 -2.88 -25.04
C GLU A 12 1.43 -1.98 -24.46
N HIS A 13 1.56 -1.53 -23.22
CA HIS A 13 0.52 -0.81 -22.48
C HIS A 13 0.99 0.56 -21.93
N PHE A 14 1.99 1.16 -22.58
CA PHE A 14 2.51 2.46 -22.12
C PHE A 14 1.44 3.57 -22.13
N ASP A 15 0.46 3.47 -23.01
CA ASP A 15 -0.70 4.36 -23.12
C ASP A 15 -1.66 4.32 -21.92
N LEU A 16 -1.54 3.29 -21.08
CA LEU A 16 -2.29 3.14 -19.83
C LEU A 16 -1.50 3.62 -18.60
N LEU A 17 -0.22 3.94 -18.77
CA LEU A 17 0.70 4.25 -17.68
C LEU A 17 0.98 5.75 -17.64
N HIS A 18 0.34 6.44 -16.72
CA HIS A 18 0.41 7.89 -16.58
C HIS A 18 1.02 8.29 -15.24
N VAL A 19 1.74 9.41 -15.23
CA VAL A 19 2.13 10.06 -14.00
C VAL A 19 0.93 10.79 -13.37
N PRO A 20 0.84 10.87 -12.03
CA PRO A 20 -0.20 11.65 -11.37
C PRO A 20 -0.01 13.16 -11.61
N ASP A 21 -1.00 13.94 -11.19
CA ASP A 21 -0.93 15.40 -11.22
C ASP A 21 0.32 15.92 -10.50
N ASN A 22 0.96 16.96 -11.07
CA ASN A 22 2.18 17.59 -10.56
C ASN A 22 3.34 16.61 -10.33
N PRO A 23 3.72 15.80 -11.33
CA PRO A 23 4.71 14.74 -11.18
C PRO A 23 6.10 15.28 -10.81
N ASN A 24 6.45 16.50 -11.22
CA ASN A 24 7.70 17.16 -10.88
C ASN A 24 7.83 17.55 -9.39
N GLN A 25 6.74 17.51 -8.64
CA GLN A 25 6.71 17.74 -7.20
C GLN A 25 6.63 16.45 -6.39
N ARG A 26 6.59 15.29 -7.04
CA ARG A 26 6.44 13.99 -6.37
C ARG A 26 7.72 13.19 -6.42
N GLU A 27 7.98 12.47 -5.31
CA GLU A 27 9.01 11.44 -5.31
C GLU A 27 8.46 10.19 -6.00
N PHE A 28 9.23 9.66 -6.93
CA PHE A 28 9.03 8.32 -7.47
C PHE A 28 10.10 7.36 -6.94
N GLY A 29 9.74 6.10 -6.93
CA GLY A 29 10.63 5.01 -6.60
C GLY A 29 10.22 3.75 -7.32
N TYR A 30 11.13 2.79 -7.42
CA TYR A 30 10.83 1.49 -7.99
C TYR A 30 11.61 0.36 -7.29
N GLN A 31 11.05 -0.82 -7.34
CA GLN A 31 11.67 -2.03 -6.83
C GLN A 31 12.06 -2.95 -7.98
N LYS A 32 13.19 -3.64 -7.85
CA LYS A 32 13.64 -4.67 -8.81
C LYS A 32 13.22 -6.06 -8.34
N PHE A 33 13.11 -7.01 -9.28
CA PHE A 33 12.76 -8.41 -8.98
C PHE A 33 13.76 -9.12 -8.06
N ASN A 34 15.02 -8.71 -8.06
CA ASN A 34 16.07 -9.25 -7.19
C ASN A 34 16.16 -8.53 -5.83
N GLY A 35 15.20 -7.71 -5.51
CA GLY A 35 15.21 -6.84 -4.33
C GLY A 35 15.97 -5.53 -4.59
N GLY A 36 15.92 -4.67 -3.58
CA GLY A 36 16.50 -3.33 -3.67
C GLY A 36 15.51 -2.29 -4.21
N MET A 37 15.28 -1.26 -3.41
CA MET A 37 14.42 -0.13 -3.76
C MET A 37 15.26 1.06 -4.19
N ASN A 38 14.93 1.62 -5.33
CA ASN A 38 15.50 2.88 -5.82
C ASN A 38 14.50 3.99 -5.53
N ARG A 39 14.94 5.04 -4.87
CA ARG A 39 14.11 6.16 -4.41
C ARG A 39 14.68 7.49 -4.90
N HIS A 40 14.02 8.58 -4.50
CA HIS A 40 14.46 9.96 -4.78
C HIS A 40 14.51 10.27 -6.28
N ILE A 41 13.55 9.74 -7.03
CA ILE A 41 13.42 9.97 -8.47
C ILE A 41 12.36 11.04 -8.68
N SER A 42 12.66 12.02 -9.54
CA SER A 42 11.69 13.00 -10.03
C SER A 42 11.38 12.71 -11.49
N LEU A 43 10.11 12.65 -11.83
CA LEU A 43 9.62 12.49 -13.21
C LEU A 43 8.78 13.71 -13.58
N LYS A 44 8.84 14.11 -14.84
CA LYS A 44 8.12 15.32 -15.33
C LYS A 44 6.99 14.97 -16.29
N SER A 45 6.96 13.74 -16.79
CA SER A 45 6.03 13.33 -17.84
C SER A 45 5.86 11.81 -17.93
N ASP A 46 4.78 11.36 -18.58
CA ASP A 46 4.55 9.96 -18.94
C ASP A 46 5.71 9.38 -19.74
N LYS A 47 6.34 10.19 -20.61
CA LYS A 47 7.50 9.77 -21.39
C LYS A 47 8.69 9.39 -20.51
N GLU A 48 8.97 10.16 -19.45
CA GLU A 48 10.04 9.86 -18.51
C GLU A 48 9.70 8.62 -17.67
N LEU A 49 8.44 8.46 -17.26
CA LEU A 49 7.97 7.23 -16.62
C LEU A 49 8.20 6.03 -17.52
N HIS A 50 7.79 6.12 -18.79
CA HIS A 50 7.97 5.02 -19.74
C HIS A 50 9.44 4.66 -19.96
N LEU A 51 10.32 5.64 -20.06
CA LEU A 51 11.77 5.39 -20.15
C LEU A 51 12.30 4.69 -18.90
N LEU A 52 11.87 5.12 -17.71
CA LEU A 52 12.23 4.47 -16.44
C LEU A 52 11.81 3.00 -16.43
N LEU A 53 10.57 2.71 -16.81
CA LEU A 53 10.01 1.35 -16.85
C LEU A 53 10.76 0.45 -17.84
N MET A 54 11.03 0.95 -19.03
CA MET A 54 11.72 0.20 -20.08
C MET A 54 13.19 -0.09 -19.74
N GLN A 55 13.88 0.87 -19.11
CA GLN A 55 15.28 0.72 -18.74
C GLN A 55 15.47 -0.20 -17.55
N ASN A 56 14.64 -0.07 -16.52
CA ASN A 56 14.82 -0.75 -15.24
C ASN A 56 14.00 -2.00 -15.06
N LYS A 57 12.94 -2.21 -15.86
CA LYS A 57 12.03 -3.38 -15.79
C LYS A 57 11.62 -3.69 -14.35
N PRO A 58 11.08 -2.72 -13.60
CA PRO A 58 10.78 -2.91 -12.19
C PRO A 58 9.66 -3.90 -11.96
N SER A 59 9.66 -4.56 -10.79
CA SER A 59 8.51 -5.33 -10.29
C SER A 59 7.41 -4.40 -9.79
N ASP A 60 7.78 -3.28 -9.18
CA ASP A 60 6.87 -2.33 -8.57
C ASP A 60 7.35 -0.90 -8.81
N VAL A 61 6.40 0.01 -8.96
CA VAL A 61 6.65 1.45 -9.07
C VAL A 61 5.79 2.19 -8.05
N TYR A 62 6.39 3.14 -7.40
CA TYR A 62 5.78 3.92 -6.32
C TYR A 62 5.82 5.41 -6.67
N CYS A 63 4.80 6.11 -6.22
CA CYS A 63 4.74 7.56 -6.26
C CYS A 63 4.28 8.09 -4.90
N SER A 64 4.89 9.17 -4.42
CA SER A 64 4.47 9.79 -3.18
C SER A 64 3.08 10.45 -3.31
N ASN A 65 2.28 10.35 -2.24
CA ASN A 65 1.08 11.17 -2.07
C ASN A 65 1.44 12.60 -1.66
N ALA A 66 2.64 12.81 -1.11
CA ALA A 66 3.16 14.12 -0.75
C ALA A 66 3.79 14.81 -1.96
N ARG A 67 3.69 16.14 -1.95
CA ARG A 67 4.36 17.06 -2.88
C ARG A 67 5.50 17.75 -2.15
N TYR A 68 6.61 17.91 -2.84
CA TYR A 68 7.85 18.48 -2.35
C TYR A 68 8.39 19.50 -3.32
N THR A 69 9.10 20.50 -2.81
CA THR A 69 9.87 21.42 -3.67
C THR A 69 11.01 20.68 -4.37
N PHE A 70 11.67 19.77 -3.66
CA PHE A 70 12.83 19.01 -4.15
C PHE A 70 12.65 17.49 -3.97
N PRO A 71 11.77 16.83 -4.74
CA PRO A 71 11.41 15.43 -4.52
C PRO A 71 12.57 14.44 -4.68
N ASN A 72 13.63 14.82 -5.39
CA ASN A 72 14.81 14.00 -5.65
C ASN A 72 15.91 14.10 -4.56
N LEU A 73 15.73 14.96 -3.55
CA LEU A 73 16.67 15.09 -2.45
C LEU A 73 16.36 14.07 -1.32
N PRO A 74 17.28 13.88 -0.35
CA PRO A 74 17.03 13.14 0.87
C PRO A 74 15.82 13.69 1.64
N MET A 75 15.19 12.86 2.49
CA MET A 75 13.94 13.18 3.14
C MET A 75 13.93 14.50 3.93
N ASN A 76 15.04 14.82 4.60
CA ASN A 76 15.21 16.04 5.37
C ASN A 76 15.43 17.30 4.52
N GLU A 77 15.64 17.15 3.23
CA GLU A 77 15.95 18.26 2.29
C GLU A 77 14.86 18.44 1.23
N LYS A 78 13.83 17.59 1.24
CA LYS A 78 12.76 17.60 0.22
C LYS A 78 11.90 18.85 0.25
N ASP A 79 11.79 19.53 1.36
CA ASP A 79 10.88 20.66 1.59
C ASP A 79 9.42 20.28 1.27
N TRP A 80 8.77 19.65 2.27
CA TRP A 80 7.38 19.19 2.16
C TRP A 80 6.42 20.36 1.96
N GLN A 81 5.52 20.26 0.99
CA GLN A 81 4.53 21.27 0.67
C GLN A 81 3.15 20.88 1.17
N ASN A 82 2.63 19.80 0.68
CA ASN A 82 1.33 19.24 1.07
C ASN A 82 1.27 17.74 0.74
N ALA A 83 0.17 17.09 1.10
CA ALA A 83 -0.05 15.69 0.74
C ALA A 83 -1.53 15.37 0.65
N GLU A 84 -1.91 14.54 -0.29
CA GLU A 84 -3.23 13.94 -0.35
C GLU A 84 -3.46 13.02 0.86
N LEU A 85 -4.71 12.83 1.28
CA LEU A 85 -5.02 11.83 2.30
C LEU A 85 -5.05 10.44 1.67
N ILE A 86 -4.28 9.54 2.25
CA ILE A 86 -4.31 8.12 1.95
C ILE A 86 -4.44 7.35 3.26
N PHE A 87 -5.33 6.38 3.26
CA PHE A 87 -5.47 5.42 4.35
C PHE A 87 -5.18 4.03 3.78
N ASP A 88 -4.39 3.28 4.51
CA ASP A 88 -4.05 1.90 4.19
C ASP A 88 -4.64 0.99 5.27
N ILE A 89 -5.45 0.02 4.87
CA ILE A 89 -6.10 -0.93 5.78
C ILE A 89 -5.75 -2.33 5.33
N ASP A 90 -4.90 -2.99 6.09
CA ASP A 90 -4.48 -4.36 5.85
C ASP A 90 -5.19 -5.35 6.79
N ALA A 91 -5.46 -6.55 6.32
CA ALA A 91 -6.04 -7.62 7.12
C ALA A 91 -5.20 -7.96 8.36
N LYS A 92 -3.86 -7.86 8.25
CA LYS A 92 -2.93 -8.08 9.38
C LYS A 92 -3.16 -7.12 10.56
N ASP A 93 -3.71 -5.93 10.29
CA ASP A 93 -3.96 -4.90 11.31
C ASP A 93 -5.24 -5.15 12.10
N LEU A 94 -6.13 -6.00 11.57
CA LEU A 94 -7.42 -6.32 12.21
C LEU A 94 -7.32 -7.34 13.35
N ARG A 95 -6.11 -7.80 13.71
CA ARG A 95 -5.85 -8.75 14.80
C ARG A 95 -6.71 -10.01 14.78
N LYS A 96 -7.18 -10.43 13.60
CA LYS A 96 -7.91 -11.69 13.45
C LYS A 96 -6.91 -12.83 13.26
N GLU A 97 -7.15 -13.94 13.98
CA GLU A 97 -6.37 -15.14 13.77
C GLU A 97 -6.65 -15.65 12.34
N HIS A 98 -5.60 -15.74 11.55
CA HIS A 98 -5.68 -16.40 10.25
C HIS A 98 -5.93 -17.90 10.45
N PRO A 99 -6.80 -18.53 9.64
CA PRO A 99 -6.87 -19.98 9.60
C PRO A 99 -5.48 -20.56 9.29
N LYS A 100 -4.99 -21.45 10.11
CA LYS A 100 -3.65 -22.09 9.96
C LYS A 100 -3.44 -22.75 8.58
N ASN A 101 -4.50 -22.96 7.83
CA ASN A 101 -4.51 -23.62 6.52
C ASN A 101 -4.15 -22.71 5.33
N ASN A 102 -3.96 -21.41 5.56
CA ASN A 102 -3.69 -20.44 4.47
C ASN A 102 -2.19 -20.20 4.23
N THR A 103 -1.32 -20.98 4.84
CA THR A 103 0.12 -20.84 4.63
C THR A 103 0.64 -21.96 3.75
N LEU A 104 1.25 -21.60 2.62
CA LEU A 104 2.04 -22.49 1.79
C LEU A 104 3.48 -22.44 2.24
N ILE A 105 4.12 -23.60 2.26
CA ILE A 105 5.51 -23.76 2.60
C ILE A 105 6.24 -24.24 1.34
N LYS A 106 7.26 -23.50 0.93
CA LYS A 106 8.14 -23.90 -0.17
C LYS A 106 9.50 -24.30 0.39
N CYS A 107 9.97 -25.50 0.03
CA CYS A 107 11.31 -25.95 0.34
C CYS A 107 12.34 -25.25 -0.57
N SER A 108 13.39 -24.67 0.02
CA SER A 108 14.46 -24.01 -0.73
C SER A 108 15.40 -25.00 -1.43
N ASP A 109 15.48 -26.26 -0.94
CA ASP A 109 16.42 -27.26 -1.47
C ASP A 109 15.81 -28.07 -2.62
N CYS A 110 14.51 -28.43 -2.58
CA CYS A 110 13.89 -29.25 -3.63
C CYS A 110 12.69 -28.60 -4.33
N ASN A 111 12.32 -27.37 -3.94
CA ASN A 111 11.17 -26.61 -4.44
C ASN A 111 9.80 -27.27 -4.20
N GLU A 112 9.71 -28.31 -3.36
CA GLU A 112 8.43 -28.90 -2.96
C GLU A 112 7.55 -27.87 -2.27
N ILE A 113 6.26 -27.88 -2.61
CA ILE A 113 5.24 -27.03 -1.98
C ILE A 113 4.34 -27.89 -1.11
N SER A 114 4.23 -27.55 0.15
CA SER A 114 3.45 -28.30 1.13
C SER A 114 2.66 -27.34 2.05
N SER A 115 1.74 -27.90 2.83
CA SER A 115 1.04 -27.19 3.89
C SER A 115 1.56 -27.65 5.25
N LEU A 116 1.75 -26.69 6.17
CA LEU A 116 2.04 -26.86 7.61
C LEU A 116 2.89 -28.09 7.99
N ASN A 117 4.19 -28.02 7.69
CA ASN A 117 5.17 -29.00 8.15
C ASN A 117 6.39 -28.29 8.73
N GLU A 118 7.02 -28.87 9.73
CA GLU A 118 8.28 -28.36 10.31
C GLU A 118 9.49 -28.68 9.42
N SER A 119 9.34 -29.64 8.52
CA SER A 119 10.36 -30.03 7.53
C SER A 119 9.71 -30.39 6.20
N CYS A 120 10.47 -30.31 5.13
CA CYS A 120 10.02 -30.70 3.80
C CYS A 120 9.61 -32.19 3.74
N PRO A 121 8.37 -32.51 3.31
CA PRO A 121 7.93 -33.91 3.24
C PRO A 121 8.70 -34.75 2.20
N ASN A 122 9.34 -34.09 1.22
CA ASN A 122 10.09 -34.77 0.16
C ASN A 122 11.57 -35.00 0.50
N CYS A 123 12.29 -33.96 1.00
CA CYS A 123 13.72 -34.04 1.24
C CYS A 123 14.14 -33.86 2.71
N GLN A 124 13.17 -33.69 3.61
CA GLN A 124 13.35 -33.47 5.05
C GLN A 124 14.17 -32.22 5.42
N SER A 125 14.42 -31.33 4.48
CA SER A 125 15.10 -30.06 4.74
C SER A 125 14.26 -29.15 5.64
N THR A 126 14.93 -28.42 6.53
CA THR A 126 14.33 -27.37 7.37
C THR A 126 14.43 -25.97 6.75
N LYS A 127 15.04 -25.85 5.55
CA LYS A 127 15.12 -24.57 4.83
C LYS A 127 13.80 -24.30 4.10
N LEU A 128 12.86 -23.77 4.86
CA LEU A 128 11.49 -23.52 4.39
C LEU A 128 11.23 -22.03 4.26
N SER A 129 10.58 -21.62 3.19
CA SER A 129 9.99 -20.29 3.03
C SER A 129 8.47 -20.39 3.15
N PHE A 130 7.88 -19.44 3.87
CA PHE A 130 6.45 -19.43 4.18
C PHE A 130 5.79 -18.31 3.36
N THR A 131 4.67 -18.66 2.71
CA THR A 131 3.85 -17.70 1.97
C THR A 131 2.41 -17.83 2.47
N THR A 132 1.91 -16.78 3.12
CA THR A 132 0.51 -16.74 3.53
C THR A 132 -0.35 -16.41 2.31
N LEU A 133 -1.33 -17.26 2.04
CA LEU A 133 -2.31 -17.00 0.99
C LEU A 133 -3.38 -16.03 1.48
N THR A 134 -3.89 -15.26 0.54
CA THR A 134 -5.00 -14.35 0.78
C THR A 134 -6.23 -15.12 1.29
N CYS A 135 -6.79 -14.64 2.38
CA CYS A 135 -7.96 -15.21 3.02
C CYS A 135 -9.23 -14.43 2.66
N ASN A 136 -10.22 -15.08 2.05
CA ASN A 136 -11.48 -14.44 1.68
C ASN A 136 -12.21 -13.79 2.87
N ASP A 137 -12.19 -14.43 4.04
CA ASP A 137 -12.81 -13.88 5.25
C ASP A 137 -12.03 -12.66 5.78
N CYS A 138 -10.70 -12.67 5.64
CA CYS A 138 -9.86 -11.52 5.98
C CYS A 138 -10.14 -10.33 5.05
N ILE A 139 -10.20 -10.57 3.73
CA ILE A 139 -10.56 -9.53 2.76
C ILE A 139 -11.95 -8.97 3.06
N LYS A 140 -12.93 -9.84 3.34
CA LYS A 140 -14.28 -9.41 3.67
C LYS A 140 -14.31 -8.52 4.91
N SER A 141 -13.59 -8.93 5.96
CA SER A 141 -13.50 -8.13 7.18
C SER A 141 -12.78 -6.80 6.96
N THR A 142 -11.72 -6.79 6.16
CA THR A 142 -11.02 -5.56 5.78
C THR A 142 -11.94 -4.63 4.99
N LYS A 143 -12.76 -5.19 4.08
CA LYS A 143 -13.76 -4.41 3.36
C LYS A 143 -14.80 -3.78 4.29
N ASP A 144 -15.22 -4.48 5.34
CA ASP A 144 -16.15 -3.92 6.32
C ASP A 144 -15.55 -2.71 7.05
N GLU A 145 -14.25 -2.73 7.39
CA GLU A 145 -13.54 -1.58 7.96
C GLU A 145 -13.38 -0.43 6.96
N VAL A 146 -13.13 -0.74 5.69
CA VAL A 146 -13.11 0.28 4.61
C VAL A 146 -14.44 1.00 4.49
N LEU A 147 -15.56 0.28 4.59
CA LEU A 147 -16.89 0.88 4.53
C LEU A 147 -17.16 1.79 5.73
N LYS A 148 -16.73 1.40 6.94
CA LYS A 148 -16.82 2.25 8.14
C LYS A 148 -15.95 3.50 7.99
N LEU A 149 -14.71 3.36 7.51
CA LEU A 149 -13.85 4.52 7.25
C LEU A 149 -14.49 5.45 6.22
N ASN A 150 -15.01 4.92 5.12
CA ASN A 150 -15.69 5.71 4.11
C ASN A 150 -16.84 6.52 4.71
N GLN A 151 -17.62 5.92 5.61
CA GLN A 151 -18.69 6.60 6.32
C GLN A 151 -18.17 7.73 7.22
N ILE A 152 -17.11 7.49 8.01
CA ILE A 152 -16.48 8.53 8.85
C ILE A 152 -15.98 9.69 7.97
N LEU A 153 -15.32 9.38 6.86
CA LEU A 153 -14.82 10.40 5.94
C LEU A 153 -15.93 11.28 5.36
N THR A 154 -17.09 10.69 5.06
CA THR A 154 -18.22 11.43 4.50
C THR A 154 -19.04 12.16 5.56
N ASP A 155 -19.41 11.48 6.64
CA ASP A 155 -20.38 11.98 7.62
C ASP A 155 -19.72 12.92 8.65
N ASP A 156 -18.51 12.58 9.10
CA ASP A 156 -17.82 13.32 10.17
C ASP A 156 -16.85 14.37 9.60
N LEU A 157 -16.11 14.01 8.54
CA LEU A 157 -15.12 14.91 7.93
C LEU A 157 -15.66 15.69 6.72
N GLY A 158 -16.91 15.46 6.31
CA GLY A 158 -17.56 16.20 5.22
C GLY A 158 -16.96 15.97 3.83
N ILE A 159 -16.17 14.92 3.65
CA ILE A 159 -15.53 14.62 2.36
C ILE A 159 -16.59 14.12 1.37
N ASN A 160 -16.62 14.72 0.18
CA ASN A 160 -17.55 14.27 -0.85
C ASN A 160 -17.24 12.81 -1.24
N GLN A 161 -18.23 11.95 -1.11
CA GLN A 161 -18.13 10.53 -1.43
C GLN A 161 -17.61 10.27 -2.85
N GLN A 162 -17.95 11.12 -3.82
CA GLN A 162 -17.50 10.95 -5.21
C GLN A 162 -16.00 11.23 -5.39
N SER A 163 -15.35 11.93 -4.46
CA SER A 163 -13.91 12.18 -4.48
C SER A 163 -13.12 11.03 -3.85
N ILE A 164 -13.76 10.17 -3.06
CA ILE A 164 -13.10 9.04 -2.40
C ILE A 164 -12.91 7.91 -3.42
N LYS A 165 -11.66 7.47 -3.57
CA LYS A 165 -11.29 6.35 -4.43
C LYS A 165 -10.80 5.20 -3.56
N ILE A 166 -11.32 4.00 -3.80
CA ILE A 166 -10.97 2.80 -3.04
C ILE A 166 -10.34 1.82 -4.00
N PHE A 167 -9.14 1.35 -3.67
CA PHE A 167 -8.38 0.38 -4.45
C PHE A 167 -8.07 -0.85 -3.60
N PHE A 168 -8.22 -2.02 -4.19
CA PHE A 168 -7.71 -3.25 -3.60
C PHE A 168 -6.21 -3.32 -3.82
N SER A 169 -5.43 -3.60 -2.77
CA SER A 169 -3.96 -3.63 -2.83
C SER A 169 -3.39 -4.78 -3.67
N GLY A 170 -4.24 -5.75 -4.03
CA GLY A 170 -3.83 -6.96 -4.76
C GLY A 170 -3.42 -8.12 -3.84
N ASN A 171 -3.37 -7.92 -2.53
CA ASN A 171 -3.06 -8.93 -1.54
C ASN A 171 -4.16 -9.01 -0.46
N GLU A 172 -4.01 -8.34 0.67
CA GLU A 172 -4.92 -8.48 1.82
C GLU A 172 -5.48 -7.14 2.31
N GLY A 173 -5.29 -6.06 1.56
CA GLY A 173 -5.61 -4.71 2.00
C GLY A 173 -6.34 -3.86 0.97
N PHE A 174 -6.69 -2.66 1.41
CA PHE A 174 -7.30 -1.63 0.59
C PHE A 174 -6.64 -0.28 0.86
N HIS A 175 -6.40 0.47 -0.19
CA HIS A 175 -5.98 1.86 -0.12
C HIS A 175 -7.18 2.76 -0.40
N ILE A 176 -7.47 3.67 0.52
CA ILE A 176 -8.49 4.69 0.38
C ILE A 176 -7.77 6.00 0.09
N TYR A 177 -8.05 6.57 -1.06
CA TYR A 177 -7.39 7.73 -1.59
C TYR A 177 -8.36 8.90 -1.73
N VAL A 178 -8.02 10.03 -1.14
CA VAL A 178 -8.83 11.25 -1.17
C VAL A 178 -8.01 12.38 -1.81
N PRO A 179 -8.04 12.49 -3.15
CA PRO A 179 -7.33 13.56 -3.86
C PRO A 179 -8.08 14.88 -3.78
N LYS A 180 -7.35 15.97 -3.90
CA LYS A 180 -7.89 17.34 -4.06
C LYS A 180 -8.91 17.72 -2.96
N SER A 181 -8.59 17.36 -1.72
CA SER A 181 -9.38 17.71 -0.55
C SER A 181 -8.80 18.92 0.17
N GLU A 182 -9.62 19.58 0.98
CA GLU A 182 -9.19 20.66 1.88
C GLU A 182 -8.17 20.18 2.95
N TYR A 183 -8.02 18.87 3.11
CA TYR A 183 -7.08 18.25 4.03
C TYR A 183 -5.66 18.07 3.44
N GLU A 184 -5.40 18.51 2.19
CA GLU A 184 -4.06 18.37 1.59
C GLU A 184 -3.00 19.21 2.32
N ASP A 185 -3.38 20.38 2.81
CA ASP A 185 -2.47 21.33 3.46
C ASP A 185 -2.29 21.10 4.96
N VAL A 186 -3.04 20.16 5.56
CA VAL A 186 -2.89 19.87 6.99
C VAL A 186 -1.56 19.17 7.28
N GLY A 187 -0.88 19.62 8.33
CA GLY A 187 0.44 19.16 8.72
C GLY A 187 0.45 17.76 9.36
N SER A 188 1.63 17.31 9.76
CA SER A 188 1.80 15.98 10.35
C SER A 188 1.05 15.81 11.68
N ARG A 189 0.92 16.87 12.46
CA ARG A 189 0.20 16.85 13.74
C ARG A 189 -1.30 16.66 13.52
N GLU A 190 -1.89 17.46 12.65
CA GLU A 190 -3.31 17.41 12.32
C GLU A 190 -3.68 16.07 11.67
N ARG A 191 -2.79 15.52 10.83
CA ARG A 191 -2.95 14.17 10.26
C ARG A 191 -2.95 13.09 11.32
N ALA A 192 -2.12 13.22 12.35
CA ALA A 192 -2.11 12.30 13.48
C ALA A 192 -3.42 12.40 14.27
N GLU A 193 -3.95 13.62 14.49
CA GLU A 193 -5.23 13.85 15.17
C GLU A 193 -6.40 13.23 14.38
N ILE A 194 -6.41 13.36 13.03
CA ILE A 194 -7.40 12.68 12.16
C ILE A 194 -7.30 11.15 12.32
N ALA A 195 -6.09 10.61 12.30
CA ALA A 195 -5.89 9.17 12.49
C ALA A 195 -6.33 8.69 13.87
N ASP A 196 -6.04 9.46 14.92
CA ASP A 196 -6.46 9.15 16.29
C ASP A 196 -8.00 9.21 16.44
N TYR A 197 -8.64 10.20 15.81
CA TYR A 197 -10.09 10.28 15.74
C TYR A 197 -10.72 9.04 15.08
N ILE A 198 -10.25 8.69 13.90
CA ILE A 198 -10.75 7.51 13.15
C ILE A 198 -10.55 6.21 13.93
N MET A 199 -9.42 6.08 14.64
CA MET A 199 -9.08 4.89 15.42
C MET A 199 -9.58 4.91 16.86
N PHE A 200 -10.32 5.95 17.27
CA PHE A 200 -10.78 6.17 18.65
C PHE A 200 -9.64 6.15 19.69
N ARG A 201 -8.43 6.56 19.28
CA ARG A 201 -7.29 6.65 20.19
C ARG A 201 -7.46 7.83 21.14
N GLY A 202 -7.02 7.64 22.39
CA GLY A 202 -7.14 8.68 23.42
C GLY A 202 -8.55 8.87 23.97
N THR A 203 -9.55 8.12 23.48
CA THR A 203 -10.90 8.13 24.04
C THR A 203 -11.00 7.22 25.26
N ILE A 204 -11.78 7.66 26.25
CA ILE A 204 -12.14 6.84 27.41
C ILE A 204 -13.53 6.23 27.10
N PRO A 205 -13.64 4.93 26.78
CA PRO A 205 -14.89 4.32 26.33
C PRO A 205 -16.05 4.53 27.32
N GLU A 206 -15.76 4.54 28.61
CA GLU A 206 -16.73 4.72 29.68
C GLU A 206 -17.43 6.10 29.63
N THR A 207 -16.74 7.13 29.11
CA THR A 207 -17.29 8.49 28.95
C THR A 207 -18.43 8.51 27.90
N PHE A 208 -18.41 7.57 26.96
CA PHE A 208 -19.42 7.39 25.93
C PHE A 208 -20.45 6.31 26.28
N GLY A 209 -20.46 5.83 27.51
CA GLY A 209 -21.43 4.81 27.99
C GLY A 209 -21.08 3.37 27.58
N PHE A 210 -19.91 3.12 27.01
CA PHE A 210 -19.45 1.77 26.73
C PHE A 210 -18.94 1.11 28.01
N LYS A 211 -19.38 -0.11 28.29
CA LYS A 211 -18.86 -0.91 29.39
C LYS A 211 -17.55 -1.58 29.00
N LYS A 212 -16.58 -1.64 29.92
CA LYS A 212 -15.42 -2.53 29.78
C LYS A 212 -15.91 -3.97 29.62
N PHE A 213 -15.48 -4.62 28.55
CA PHE A 213 -15.64 -6.04 28.34
C PHE A 213 -14.40 -6.77 28.86
#